data_9bd3c45deb463440939aa6557fdedb61
#
_entry.id   9bd3c45deb463440939aa6557fdedb61
#
_cell.length_a   1.000
_cell.length_b   1.000
_cell.length_c   1.000
_cell.angle_alpha   90.00
_cell.angle_beta   90.00
_cell.angle_gamma   90.00
#
_symmetry.space_group_name_H-M   'P 1'
#
loop_
_entity.id
_entity.type
_entity.pdbx_description
1 polymer ?
#
loop_
_entity_poly.entity_id
_entity_poly.type
_entity_poly.pdbx_seq_one_letter_code
_entity_poly.pdbx_strand_id
1 'polypeptide(L)'
;MLKIPKAVQEIINSTPMFKWAISNKLFNLTKLAGLIKPQIEARTKKEVKESAITMALSRIQTNNSKTLPKPENFKLTNLSFRTGLSILTYNKSERIQQKIETLHHNPNIKASIISITEGDN
;
A
#
# COMPACT_ATOMS: atom_id res chain seq x y z
N MET A 1 8.23 9.34 -22.05
CA MET A 1 7.67 10.44 -21.25
C MET A 1 6.26 10.08 -20.81
N LEU A 2 6.01 10.12 -19.52
CA LEU A 2 4.70 9.72 -18.96
C LEU A 2 3.67 10.83 -19.23
N LYS A 3 2.49 10.45 -19.71
CA LYS A 3 1.38 11.40 -19.90
C LYS A 3 0.69 11.72 -18.58
N ILE A 4 0.17 12.94 -18.40
CA ILE A 4 -0.47 13.39 -17.18
C ILE A 4 -1.58 12.44 -16.70
N PRO A 5 -2.54 12.00 -17.55
CA PRO A 5 -3.59 11.09 -17.10
C PRO A 5 -3.06 9.77 -16.57
N LYS A 6 -1.98 9.24 -17.18
CA LYS A 6 -1.37 7.97 -16.72
C LYS A 6 -0.64 8.17 -15.40
N ALA A 7 0.08 9.28 -15.22
CA ALA A 7 0.75 9.60 -13.97
C ALA A 7 -0.26 9.74 -12.80
N VAL A 8 -1.38 10.43 -13.04
CA VAL A 8 -2.48 10.56 -12.07
C VAL A 8 -3.05 9.20 -11.72
N GLN A 9 -3.33 8.36 -12.71
CA GLN A 9 -3.89 7.03 -12.51
C GLN A 9 -2.95 6.12 -11.70
N GLU A 10 -1.65 6.18 -11.95
CA GLU A 10 -0.66 5.41 -11.18
C GLU A 10 -0.62 5.83 -9.71
N ILE A 11 -0.68 7.14 -9.42
CA ILE A 11 -0.71 7.65 -8.05
C ILE A 11 -1.97 7.20 -7.33
N ILE A 12 -3.12 7.30 -7.97
CA ILE A 12 -4.40 6.88 -7.38
C ILE A 12 -4.44 5.37 -7.15
N ASN A 13 -3.94 4.58 -8.09
CA ASN A 13 -3.92 3.12 -7.95
C ASN A 13 -2.91 2.62 -6.92
N SER A 14 -1.84 3.37 -6.67
CA SER A 14 -0.82 3.01 -5.67
C SER A 14 -1.33 3.13 -4.22
N THR A 15 -2.41 3.87 -4.01
CA THR A 15 -2.98 4.09 -2.68
C THR A 15 -4.45 3.63 -2.69
N PRO A 16 -4.77 2.44 -2.14
CA PRO A 16 -6.14 1.89 -2.16
C PRO A 16 -7.18 2.82 -1.54
N MET A 17 -6.79 3.58 -0.50
CA MET A 17 -7.65 4.58 0.14
C MET A 17 -8.05 5.70 -0.82
N PHE A 18 -7.15 6.18 -1.68
CA PHE A 18 -7.45 7.20 -2.68
C PHE A 18 -8.44 6.70 -3.71
N LYS A 19 -8.25 5.47 -4.18
CA LYS A 19 -9.16 4.84 -5.13
C LYS A 19 -10.57 4.72 -4.55
N TRP A 20 -10.69 4.26 -3.31
CA TRP A 20 -11.98 4.15 -2.62
C TRP A 20 -12.62 5.52 -2.41
N ALA A 21 -11.89 6.51 -1.91
CA ALA A 21 -12.39 7.84 -1.62
C ALA A 21 -12.81 8.61 -2.88
N ILE A 22 -12.11 8.45 -3.99
CA ILE A 22 -12.49 9.02 -5.29
C ILE A 22 -13.78 8.39 -5.80
N SER A 23 -13.90 7.07 -5.71
CA SER A 23 -15.10 6.33 -6.15
C SER A 23 -16.34 6.75 -5.36
N ASN A 24 -16.17 7.08 -4.08
CA ASN A 24 -17.26 7.56 -3.21
C ASN A 24 -17.43 9.08 -3.21
N LYS A 25 -16.74 9.82 -4.09
CA LYS A 25 -16.81 11.28 -4.21
C LYS A 25 -16.50 12.04 -2.92
N LEU A 26 -15.58 11.53 -2.11
CA LEU A 26 -15.20 12.11 -0.81
C LEU A 26 -14.14 13.21 -0.93
N PHE A 27 -13.44 13.31 -2.06
CA PHE A 27 -12.41 14.31 -2.27
C PHE A 27 -12.92 15.57 -2.97
N ASN A 28 -12.42 16.72 -2.50
CA ASN A 28 -12.37 17.90 -3.32
C ASN A 28 -11.24 17.72 -4.35
N LEU A 29 -11.63 17.53 -5.61
CA LEU A 29 -10.67 17.21 -6.69
C LEU A 29 -9.64 18.31 -6.92
N THR A 30 -10.01 19.58 -6.75
CA THR A 30 -9.10 20.71 -6.90
C THR A 30 -8.02 20.72 -5.81
N LYS A 31 -8.40 20.47 -4.56
CA LYS A 31 -7.46 20.36 -3.46
C LYS A 31 -6.55 19.14 -3.59
N LEU A 32 -7.11 18.02 -4.01
CA LEU A 32 -6.32 16.82 -4.29
C LEU A 32 -5.34 17.04 -5.42
N ALA A 33 -5.74 17.73 -6.49
CA ALA A 33 -4.85 18.09 -7.60
C ALA A 33 -3.66 18.91 -7.13
N GLY A 34 -3.87 19.92 -6.28
CA GLY A 34 -2.78 20.71 -5.69
C GLY A 34 -1.83 19.86 -4.84
N LEU A 35 -2.37 18.91 -4.07
CA LEU A 35 -1.59 18.02 -3.21
C LEU A 35 -0.68 17.08 -4.01
N ILE A 36 -1.19 16.49 -5.10
CA ILE A 36 -0.44 15.51 -5.89
C ILE A 36 0.39 16.15 -7.02
N LYS A 37 0.21 17.42 -7.30
CA LYS A 37 0.92 18.15 -8.37
C LYS A 37 2.44 17.93 -8.34
N PRO A 38 3.16 18.09 -7.20
CA PRO A 38 4.60 17.88 -7.16
C PRO A 38 5.01 16.46 -7.59
N GLN A 39 4.22 15.45 -7.23
CA GLN A 39 4.47 14.07 -7.60
C GLN A 39 4.23 13.82 -9.09
N ILE A 40 3.23 14.49 -9.67
CA ILE A 40 2.96 14.43 -11.11
C ILE A 40 4.09 15.07 -11.91
N GLU A 41 4.55 16.25 -11.49
CA GLU A 41 5.67 16.96 -12.14
C GLU A 41 6.96 16.14 -12.06
N ALA A 42 7.25 15.51 -10.93
CA ALA A 42 8.39 14.62 -10.79
C ALA A 42 8.35 13.43 -11.76
N ARG A 43 7.16 12.85 -12.00
CA ARG A 43 6.98 11.69 -12.90
C ARG A 43 6.95 12.07 -14.37
N THR A 44 6.34 13.21 -14.70
CA THR A 44 6.22 13.70 -16.09
C THR A 44 7.44 14.53 -16.52
N LYS A 45 8.28 14.96 -15.58
CA LYS A 45 9.45 15.81 -15.77
C LYS A 45 9.14 17.12 -16.51
N LYS A 46 7.97 17.68 -16.25
CA LYS A 46 7.52 18.97 -16.80
C LYS A 46 6.55 19.64 -15.82
N GLU A 47 6.45 20.95 -15.95
CA GLU A 47 5.45 21.73 -15.25
C GLU A 47 4.03 21.34 -15.71
N VAL A 48 3.11 21.18 -14.75
CA VAL A 48 1.75 20.73 -15.00
C VAL A 48 0.75 21.68 -14.36
N LYS A 49 -0.30 22.06 -15.10
CA LYS A 49 -1.40 22.87 -14.56
C LYS A 49 -2.31 22.02 -13.68
N GLU A 50 -2.73 22.57 -12.55
CA GLU A 50 -3.68 21.90 -11.64
C GLU A 50 -5.00 21.53 -12.32
N SER A 51 -5.47 22.37 -13.25
CA SER A 51 -6.67 22.10 -14.04
C SER A 51 -6.58 20.80 -14.83
N ALA A 52 -5.42 20.49 -15.40
CA ALA A 52 -5.20 19.25 -16.15
C ALA A 52 -5.27 18.02 -15.22
N ILE A 53 -4.73 18.14 -14.00
CA ILE A 53 -4.78 17.10 -12.99
C ILE A 53 -6.23 16.91 -12.51
N THR A 54 -6.94 18.00 -12.25
CA THR A 54 -8.36 17.97 -11.83
C THR A 54 -9.25 17.29 -12.87
N MET A 55 -9.04 17.56 -14.15
CA MET A 55 -9.76 16.87 -15.23
C MET A 55 -9.45 15.39 -15.30
N ALA A 56 -8.19 15.00 -15.11
CA ALA A 56 -7.81 13.59 -15.07
C ALA A 56 -8.46 12.86 -13.87
N LEU A 57 -8.47 13.49 -12.70
CA LEU A 57 -9.13 12.96 -11.50
C LEU A 57 -10.64 12.82 -11.70
N SER A 58 -11.30 13.79 -12.33
CA SER A 58 -12.71 13.73 -12.65
C SER A 58 -13.06 12.56 -13.56
N ARG A 59 -12.24 12.27 -14.56
CA ARG A 59 -12.42 11.10 -15.44
C ARG A 59 -12.28 9.78 -14.69
N ILE A 60 -11.30 9.69 -13.79
CA ILE A 60 -11.12 8.51 -12.93
C ILE A 60 -12.34 8.32 -12.02
N GLN A 61 -12.83 9.38 -11.40
CA GLN A 61 -14.02 9.36 -10.56
C GLN A 61 -15.24 8.82 -11.32
N THR A 62 -15.48 9.32 -12.54
CA THR A 62 -16.59 8.87 -13.37
C THR A 62 -16.47 7.41 -13.80
N ASN A 63 -15.26 6.98 -14.16
CA ASN A 63 -15.01 5.59 -14.59
C ASN A 63 -15.10 4.60 -13.42
N ASN A 64 -14.59 4.97 -12.25
CA ASN A 64 -14.60 4.10 -11.08
C ASN A 64 -15.98 3.97 -10.43
N SER A 65 -16.86 4.97 -10.58
CA SER A 65 -18.23 4.88 -10.08
C SER A 65 -19.04 3.77 -10.76
N LYS A 66 -18.60 3.34 -11.96
CA LYS A 66 -19.25 2.27 -12.72
C LYS A 66 -18.74 0.86 -12.35
N THR A 67 -17.59 0.78 -11.70
CA THR A 67 -16.91 -0.47 -11.35
C THR A 67 -16.50 -0.47 -9.87
N LEU A 68 -17.45 -0.24 -8.98
CA LEU A 68 -17.20 -0.61 -7.58
C LEU A 68 -16.96 -2.12 -7.57
N PRO A 69 -15.79 -2.59 -7.15
CA PRO A 69 -15.63 -4.01 -6.89
C PRO A 69 -16.74 -4.37 -5.89
N LYS A 70 -17.58 -5.32 -6.26
CA LYS A 70 -18.50 -5.93 -5.29
C LYS A 70 -17.64 -6.32 -4.10
N PRO A 71 -18.04 -5.99 -2.86
CA PRO A 71 -17.32 -6.49 -1.71
C PRO A 71 -17.19 -8.00 -1.90
N GLU A 72 -15.97 -8.47 -2.10
CA GLU A 72 -15.73 -9.89 -2.08
C GLU A 72 -16.29 -10.38 -0.74
N ASN A 73 -17.14 -11.37 -0.79
CA ASN A 73 -17.69 -11.96 0.41
C ASN A 73 -16.56 -12.68 1.14
N PHE A 74 -15.79 -11.94 1.93
CA PHE A 74 -14.81 -12.52 2.83
C PHE A 74 -15.55 -13.35 3.88
N LYS A 75 -15.47 -14.64 3.74
CA LYS A 75 -15.91 -15.53 4.81
C LYS A 75 -14.76 -15.67 5.80
N LEU A 76 -14.79 -14.84 6.83
CA LEU A 76 -13.82 -14.94 7.90
C LEU A 76 -14.15 -16.16 8.75
N THR A 77 -13.37 -17.22 8.66
CA THR A 77 -13.58 -18.47 9.40
C THR A 77 -12.86 -18.49 10.74
N ASN A 78 -11.79 -17.73 10.87
CA ASN A 78 -11.04 -17.60 12.11
C ASN A 78 -10.34 -16.22 12.19
N LEU A 79 -10.40 -15.62 13.36
CA LEU A 79 -9.70 -14.38 13.69
C LEU A 79 -8.99 -14.57 15.04
N SER A 80 -7.68 -14.37 15.04
CA SER A 80 -6.90 -14.40 16.27
C SER A 80 -6.11 -13.13 16.46
N PHE A 81 -6.07 -12.64 17.69
CA PHE A 81 -5.27 -11.48 18.10
C PHE A 81 -4.15 -11.91 19.03
N ARG A 82 -2.97 -11.38 18.83
CA ARG A 82 -1.84 -11.56 19.72
C ARG A 82 -1.30 -10.20 20.12
N THR A 83 -1.05 -10.02 21.40
CA THR A 83 -0.43 -8.84 22.00
C THR A 83 0.96 -9.18 22.54
N GLY A 84 1.76 -8.16 22.84
CA GLY A 84 3.10 -8.37 23.38
C GLY A 84 4.10 -8.91 22.35
N LEU A 85 3.91 -8.56 21.06
CA LEU A 85 4.82 -8.95 19.98
C LEU A 85 6.02 -7.99 19.90
N SER A 86 7.20 -8.56 19.71
CA SER A 86 8.44 -7.82 19.42
C SER A 86 9.02 -8.31 18.11
N ILE A 87 9.51 -7.39 17.30
CA ILE A 87 10.20 -7.70 16.05
C ILE A 87 11.69 -7.45 16.24
N LEU A 88 12.49 -8.49 15.98
CA LEU A 88 13.94 -8.40 16.00
C LEU A 88 14.45 -8.69 14.58
N THR A 89 15.22 -7.74 14.04
CA THR A 89 15.78 -7.87 12.69
C THR A 89 17.28 -8.09 12.79
N TYR A 90 17.78 -9.14 12.14
CA TYR A 90 19.19 -9.50 12.11
C TYR A 90 19.65 -9.74 10.67
N ASN A 91 20.94 -9.48 10.44
CA ASN A 91 21.57 -9.92 9.21
C ASN A 91 21.66 -11.44 9.19
N LYS A 92 21.40 -12.04 8.04
CA LYS A 92 21.43 -13.49 7.86
C LYS A 92 22.82 -14.03 8.12
N SER A 93 22.96 -14.95 9.06
CA SER A 93 24.17 -15.71 9.32
C SER A 93 23.83 -17.11 9.84
N GLU A 94 24.69 -18.09 9.56
CA GLU A 94 24.48 -19.46 10.05
C GLU A 94 24.39 -19.53 11.58
N ARG A 95 25.19 -18.72 12.27
CA ARG A 95 25.16 -18.63 13.73
C ARG A 95 23.83 -18.16 14.28
N ILE A 96 23.18 -17.19 13.62
CA ILE A 96 21.86 -16.68 14.03
C ILE A 96 20.78 -17.70 13.73
N GLN A 97 20.84 -18.38 12.58
CA GLN A 97 19.90 -19.46 12.25
C GLN A 97 19.93 -20.59 13.27
N GLN A 98 21.12 -21.05 13.65
CA GLN A 98 21.26 -22.06 14.70
C GLN A 98 20.70 -21.62 16.05
N LYS A 99 20.89 -20.35 16.42
CA LYS A 99 20.29 -19.81 17.66
C LYS A 99 18.78 -19.76 17.59
N ILE A 100 18.20 -19.39 16.45
CA ILE A 100 16.74 -19.36 16.26
C ILE A 100 16.16 -20.77 16.36
N GLU A 101 16.80 -21.76 15.74
CA GLU A 101 16.39 -23.17 15.84
C GLU A 101 16.45 -23.67 17.28
N THR A 102 17.51 -23.33 18.01
CA THR A 102 17.63 -23.66 19.43
C THR A 102 16.52 -23.04 20.26
N LEU A 103 16.12 -21.81 19.98
CA LEU A 103 15.00 -21.13 20.64
C LEU A 103 13.65 -21.80 20.33
N HIS A 104 13.43 -22.23 19.10
CA HIS A 104 12.23 -22.96 18.72
C HIS A 104 12.04 -24.29 19.47
N HIS A 105 13.12 -24.96 19.79
CA HIS A 105 13.12 -26.25 20.46
C HIS A 105 13.24 -26.18 22.00
N ASN A 106 13.33 -24.97 22.56
CA ASN A 106 13.49 -24.80 24.00
C ASN A 106 12.14 -24.87 24.73
N PRO A 107 11.89 -25.90 25.55
CA PRO A 107 10.61 -26.08 26.23
C PRO A 107 10.31 -25.02 27.30
N ASN A 108 11.33 -24.28 27.74
CA ASN A 108 11.19 -23.22 28.75
C ASN A 108 10.70 -21.90 28.16
N ILE A 109 10.72 -21.75 26.84
CA ILE A 109 10.23 -20.55 26.17
C ILE A 109 8.74 -20.74 25.85
N LYS A 110 7.90 -20.05 26.60
CA LYS A 110 6.44 -20.04 26.39
C LYS A 110 6.00 -19.07 25.27
N ALA A 111 6.91 -18.54 24.48
CA ALA A 111 6.65 -17.62 23.41
C ALA A 111 6.54 -18.33 22.06
N SER A 112 5.62 -17.89 21.22
CA SER A 112 5.60 -18.28 19.80
C SER A 112 6.61 -17.47 19.01
N ILE A 113 7.48 -18.15 18.28
CA ILE A 113 8.49 -17.51 17.44
C ILE A 113 8.11 -17.74 15.97
N ILE A 114 7.98 -16.65 15.21
CA ILE A 114 7.75 -16.70 13.77
C ILE A 114 8.98 -16.13 13.09
N SER A 115 9.63 -16.92 12.25
CA SER A 115 10.81 -16.49 11.48
C SER A 115 10.43 -16.24 10.04
N ILE A 116 10.79 -15.07 9.53
CA ILE A 116 10.65 -14.72 8.12
C ILE A 116 12.06 -14.47 7.58
N THR A 117 12.46 -15.21 6.55
CA THR A 117 13.73 -15.03 5.88
C THR A 117 13.47 -14.39 4.52
N GLU A 118 13.91 -13.15 4.34
CA GLU A 118 13.94 -12.52 3.03
C GLU A 118 15.20 -12.98 2.32
N GLY A 119 15.01 -13.55 1.13
CA GLY A 119 16.14 -13.89 0.28
C GLY A 119 16.77 -12.65 -0.31
N ASP A 120 18.09 -12.57 -0.29
CA ASP A 120 18.82 -11.61 -1.11
C ASP A 120 18.55 -11.95 -2.58
N ASN A 121 17.87 -11.05 -3.26
CA ASN A 121 17.80 -11.06 -4.71
C ASN A 121 19.02 -10.37 -5.30
#